data_ec71c808bee45d5e74598de9dbefce63
#
_entry.id   ec71c808bee45d5e74598de9dbefce63
#
_cell.length_a   1.000
_cell.length_b   1.000
_cell.length_c   1.000
_cell.angle_alpha   90.00
_cell.angle_beta   90.00
_cell.angle_gamma   90.00
#
_symmetry.space_group_name_H-M   'P 1'
#
loop_
_entity.id
_entity.type
_entity.pdbx_description
1 polymer ?
#
loop_
_entity_poly.entity_id
_entity_poly.type
_entity_poly.pdbx_seq_one_letter_code
_entity_poly.pdbx_strand_id
1 'polypeptide(L)'
;MGRRRASRTLGRIAGMGLAALGLAACDTVGAGSGSRSIDPDVYAARQTDLGSLTQVVNNNPNDPEAWNMRGSAYARLGQYDNAVGDFNHAIQLNGSFAKAYANRALAYRSQNNMSAALADYNRAIQADSNYSAAYVGRGNLYRQTGRLDAAVADYDQAIQLDPNNAQAWHNRGLIHQAQGRQDEAIDDFTKATAISVTAAEPYVGRGMSYLAQGDYKAALDDFNTARTLNPKYIDAWIGRGLAFEKRNELGNARASFAQALNLDGKDPRATAGFERVGGRRGETYSEQ
;
A
#
# COMPACT_ATOMS: atom_id res chain seq x y z
N MET A 1 12.04 26.63 -66.44
CA MET A 1 12.58 26.86 -65.08
C MET A 1 11.39 26.97 -64.12
N GLY A 2 11.09 25.96 -63.35
CA GLY A 2 9.95 25.94 -62.43
C GLY A 2 10.20 24.88 -61.38
N ARG A 3 10.70 25.27 -60.22
CA ARG A 3 10.99 24.37 -59.09
C ARG A 3 9.65 24.02 -58.37
N ARG A 4 9.27 22.76 -58.40
CA ARG A 4 8.17 22.22 -57.56
C ARG A 4 8.71 21.96 -56.18
N ARG A 5 8.16 22.65 -55.16
CA ARG A 5 8.34 22.35 -53.74
C ARG A 5 7.50 21.15 -53.36
N ALA A 6 8.14 20.09 -52.87
CA ALA A 6 7.47 18.97 -52.25
C ALA A 6 7.15 19.33 -50.77
N SER A 7 5.88 19.38 -50.44
CA SER A 7 5.39 19.50 -49.06
C SER A 7 5.49 18.13 -48.38
N ARG A 8 6.36 18.01 -47.40
CA ARG A 8 6.38 16.86 -46.47
C ARG A 8 5.28 17.07 -45.42
N THR A 9 4.22 16.32 -45.51
CA THR A 9 3.25 16.12 -44.45
C THR A 9 3.89 15.27 -43.36
N LEU A 10 4.24 15.90 -42.22
CA LEU A 10 4.56 15.17 -40.99
C LEU A 10 3.25 14.60 -40.41
N GLY A 11 3.12 13.28 -40.47
CA GLY A 11 2.11 12.56 -39.74
C GLY A 11 2.33 12.76 -38.23
N ARG A 12 1.35 13.38 -37.57
CA ARG A 12 1.25 13.41 -36.11
C ARG A 12 0.92 11.99 -35.66
N ILE A 13 1.91 11.33 -35.08
CA ILE A 13 1.68 10.15 -34.25
C ILE A 13 1.01 10.69 -32.97
N ALA A 14 -0.29 10.43 -32.86
CA ALA A 14 -1.01 10.63 -31.62
C ALA A 14 -0.43 9.63 -30.58
N GLY A 15 0.44 10.11 -29.73
CA GLY A 15 0.84 9.40 -28.55
C GLY A 15 -0.40 9.21 -27.68
N MET A 16 -0.90 7.97 -27.59
CA MET A 16 -1.81 7.57 -26.54
C MET A 16 -1.07 7.76 -25.21
N GLY A 17 -1.42 8.84 -24.52
CA GLY A 17 -1.03 9.01 -23.13
C GLY A 17 -1.57 7.85 -22.33
N LEU A 18 -0.69 6.96 -21.88
CA LEU A 18 -0.97 6.13 -20.73
C LEU A 18 -1.26 7.13 -19.59
N ALA A 19 -2.53 7.25 -19.22
CA ALA A 19 -2.90 7.87 -17.97
C ALA A 19 -2.11 7.16 -16.89
N ALA A 20 -1.19 7.87 -16.26
CA ALA A 20 -0.55 7.42 -15.06
C ALA A 20 -1.65 7.06 -14.06
N LEU A 21 -1.91 5.77 -13.90
CA LEU A 21 -2.70 5.24 -12.80
C LEU A 21 -1.96 5.68 -11.54
N GLY A 22 -2.53 6.69 -10.88
CA GLY A 22 -1.96 7.26 -9.68
C GLY A 22 -1.61 6.14 -8.72
N LEU A 23 -0.38 6.20 -8.21
CA LEU A 23 0.11 5.41 -7.09
C LEU A 23 -0.76 5.70 -5.85
N ALA A 24 -2.00 5.20 -5.86
CA ALA A 24 -2.79 5.08 -4.66
C ALA A 24 -2.25 3.86 -3.92
N ALA A 25 -1.22 4.12 -3.16
CA ALA A 25 -0.59 3.15 -2.31
C ALA A 25 -1.60 2.50 -1.39
N CYS A 26 -1.62 1.19 -1.36
CA CYS A 26 -2.08 0.43 -0.21
C CYS A 26 -1.13 0.71 0.98
N ASP A 27 -1.25 1.86 1.61
CA ASP A 27 -0.83 2.03 2.98
C ASP A 27 -1.89 1.37 3.86
N THR A 28 -1.74 0.09 4.14
CA THR A 28 -2.57 -0.65 5.09
C THR A 28 -2.18 -0.33 6.55
N VAL A 29 -1.78 0.90 6.81
CA VAL A 29 -1.92 1.57 8.10
C VAL A 29 -2.48 2.97 7.82
N GLY A 30 -3.79 3.04 7.70
CA GLY A 30 -4.67 4.17 7.85
C GLY A 30 -4.14 5.57 7.56
N ALA A 31 -4.16 5.99 6.28
CA ALA A 31 -4.34 7.39 5.93
C ALA A 31 -5.37 7.48 4.81
N GLY A 32 -6.59 7.04 5.07
CA GLY A 32 -7.77 7.45 4.34
C GLY A 32 -8.39 8.61 5.11
N SER A 33 -8.43 9.78 4.51
CA SER A 33 -9.22 10.93 4.99
C SER A 33 -10.70 10.67 4.77
N GLY A 34 -11.22 9.68 5.47
CA GLY A 34 -12.59 9.46 5.77
C GLY A 34 -12.60 8.98 7.20
N SER A 35 -13.27 9.68 8.10
CA SER A 35 -13.49 9.24 9.46
C SER A 35 -14.25 7.91 9.42
N ARG A 36 -13.51 6.80 9.27
CA ARG A 36 -14.08 5.49 9.59
C ARG A 36 -14.33 5.54 11.09
N SER A 37 -15.58 5.63 11.48
CA SER A 37 -15.99 5.37 12.85
C SER A 37 -15.44 3.97 13.18
N ILE A 38 -14.41 3.93 14.04
CA ILE A 38 -13.92 2.66 14.59
C ILE A 38 -15.11 2.07 15.32
N ASP A 39 -15.40 0.79 15.07
CA ASP A 39 -16.44 0.05 15.79
C ASP A 39 -16.30 0.32 17.29
N PRO A 40 -17.35 0.79 17.98
CA PRO A 40 -17.28 1.16 19.39
C PRO A 40 -16.73 0.05 20.28
N ASP A 41 -17.01 -1.23 19.97
CA ASP A 41 -16.51 -2.37 20.74
C ASP A 41 -15.01 -2.57 20.53
N VAL A 42 -14.53 -2.38 19.29
CA VAL A 42 -13.09 -2.41 18.97
C VAL A 42 -12.37 -1.23 19.61
N TYR A 43 -13.00 -0.06 19.66
CA TYR A 43 -12.42 1.11 20.33
C TYR A 43 -12.32 0.88 21.85
N ALA A 44 -13.38 0.33 22.47
CA ALA A 44 -13.41 0.03 23.90
C ALA A 44 -12.37 -1.04 24.28
N ALA A 45 -12.21 -2.10 23.47
CA ALA A 45 -11.19 -3.12 23.70
C ALA A 45 -9.77 -2.52 23.63
N ARG A 46 -9.49 -1.63 22.68
CA ARG A 46 -8.20 -0.93 22.55
C ARG A 46 -7.93 0.02 23.71
N GLN A 47 -8.96 0.64 24.29
CA GLN A 47 -8.84 1.48 25.48
C GLN A 47 -8.53 0.65 26.73
N THR A 48 -9.08 -0.56 26.83
CA THR A 48 -8.78 -1.50 27.92
C THR A 48 -7.31 -1.91 27.86
N ASP A 49 -6.77 -2.18 26.66
CA ASP A 49 -5.34 -2.47 26.46
C ASP A 49 -4.47 -1.30 26.91
N LEU A 50 -4.87 -0.06 26.63
CA LEU A 50 -4.13 1.13 27.03
C LEU A 50 -4.07 1.31 28.56
N GLY A 51 -5.18 0.99 29.27
CA GLY A 51 -5.23 0.98 30.73
C GLY A 51 -4.23 0.00 31.33
N SER A 52 -4.21 -1.23 30.80
CA SER A 52 -3.27 -2.27 31.23
C SER A 52 -1.81 -1.87 30.97
N LEU A 53 -1.51 -1.31 29.79
CA LEU A 53 -0.17 -0.84 29.44
C LEU A 53 0.26 0.36 30.32
N THR A 54 -0.68 1.19 30.76
CA THR A 54 -0.40 2.27 31.71
C THR A 54 0.01 1.72 33.08
N GLN A 55 -0.63 0.63 33.52
CA GLN A 55 -0.19 -0.06 34.74
C GLN A 55 1.21 -0.68 34.60
N VAL A 56 1.51 -1.27 33.41
CA VAL A 56 2.85 -1.81 33.14
C VAL A 56 3.91 -0.71 33.23
N VAL A 57 3.67 0.46 32.62
CA VAL A 57 4.57 1.62 32.71
C VAL A 57 4.73 2.09 34.18
N ASN A 58 3.63 2.20 34.91
CA ASN A 58 3.67 2.65 36.32
C ASN A 58 4.45 1.69 37.22
N ASN A 59 4.35 0.39 36.96
CA ASN A 59 5.07 -0.64 37.73
C ASN A 59 6.54 -0.77 37.28
N ASN A 60 6.86 -0.38 36.02
CA ASN A 60 8.20 -0.49 35.44
C ASN A 60 8.62 0.83 34.76
N PRO A 61 8.74 1.94 35.50
CA PRO A 61 8.95 3.26 34.91
C PRO A 61 10.32 3.42 34.20
N ASN A 62 11.27 2.56 34.53
CA ASN A 62 12.62 2.55 33.94
C ASN A 62 12.80 1.52 32.84
N ASP A 63 11.75 0.82 32.44
CA ASP A 63 11.78 -0.13 31.30
C ASP A 63 11.42 0.58 29.99
N PRO A 64 12.37 0.76 29.06
CA PRO A 64 12.09 1.41 27.76
C PRO A 64 11.08 0.65 26.92
N GLU A 65 10.98 -0.69 27.05
CA GLU A 65 9.99 -1.49 26.29
C GLU A 65 8.57 -1.19 26.77
N ALA A 66 8.34 -1.00 28.08
CA ALA A 66 7.02 -0.64 28.63
C ALA A 66 6.49 0.66 28.00
N TRP A 67 7.32 1.70 27.92
CA TRP A 67 6.99 2.96 27.28
C TRP A 67 6.76 2.79 25.76
N ASN A 68 7.62 2.04 25.09
CA ASN A 68 7.47 1.75 23.66
C ASN A 68 6.17 0.98 23.34
N MET A 69 5.78 0.03 24.20
CA MET A 69 4.51 -0.70 24.03
C MET A 69 3.30 0.22 24.19
N ARG A 70 3.28 1.10 25.21
CA ARG A 70 2.19 2.05 25.40
C ARG A 70 2.15 3.09 24.29
N GLY A 71 3.30 3.62 23.88
CA GLY A 71 3.41 4.52 22.73
C GLY A 71 2.84 3.89 21.44
N SER A 72 3.13 2.62 21.23
CA SER A 72 2.56 1.87 20.08
C SER A 72 1.03 1.72 20.16
N ALA A 73 0.49 1.56 21.39
CA ALA A 73 -0.97 1.55 21.60
C ALA A 73 -1.59 2.92 21.31
N TYR A 74 -0.97 4.01 21.78
CA TYR A 74 -1.40 5.37 21.44
C TYR A 74 -1.39 5.61 19.92
N ALA A 75 -0.33 5.18 19.23
CA ALA A 75 -0.24 5.31 17.77
C ALA A 75 -1.37 4.57 17.05
N ARG A 76 -1.73 3.35 17.48
CA ARG A 76 -2.88 2.59 16.92
C ARG A 76 -4.23 3.26 17.15
N LEU A 77 -4.35 4.09 18.19
CA LEU A 77 -5.53 4.92 18.48
C LEU A 77 -5.52 6.26 17.73
N GLY A 78 -4.49 6.55 16.93
CA GLY A 78 -4.31 7.84 16.27
C GLY A 78 -3.85 8.97 17.22
N GLN A 79 -3.51 8.64 18.45
CA GLN A 79 -3.04 9.60 19.46
C GLN A 79 -1.51 9.80 19.32
N TYR A 80 -1.11 10.35 18.19
CA TYR A 80 0.31 10.42 17.80
C TYR A 80 1.17 11.27 18.73
N ASP A 81 0.63 12.36 19.31
CA ASP A 81 1.37 13.19 20.28
C ASP A 81 1.73 12.41 21.55
N ASN A 82 0.76 11.66 22.09
CA ASN A 82 0.99 10.78 23.23
C ASN A 82 1.99 9.67 22.90
N ALA A 83 1.88 9.08 21.70
CA ALA A 83 2.81 8.07 21.21
C ALA A 83 4.24 8.61 21.14
N VAL A 84 4.43 9.80 20.56
CA VAL A 84 5.73 10.47 20.47
C VAL A 84 6.29 10.75 21.87
N GLY A 85 5.45 11.18 22.82
CA GLY A 85 5.85 11.37 24.21
C GLY A 85 6.43 10.10 24.85
N ASP A 86 5.74 8.98 24.70
CA ASP A 86 6.17 7.69 25.24
C ASP A 86 7.43 7.17 24.53
N PHE A 87 7.53 7.29 23.21
CA PHE A 87 8.75 6.92 22.48
C PHE A 87 9.95 7.79 22.86
N ASN A 88 9.73 9.09 23.13
CA ASN A 88 10.78 9.98 23.67
C ASN A 88 11.32 9.45 25.00
N HIS A 89 10.42 9.03 25.90
CA HIS A 89 10.80 8.50 27.20
C HIS A 89 11.56 7.17 27.03
N ALA A 90 11.09 6.27 26.19
CA ALA A 90 11.79 5.03 25.87
C ALA A 90 13.22 5.27 25.35
N ILE A 91 13.39 6.27 24.47
CA ILE A 91 14.69 6.66 23.90
C ILE A 91 15.59 7.33 24.98
N GLN A 92 15.03 8.11 25.89
CA GLN A 92 15.79 8.69 27.01
C GLN A 92 16.34 7.60 27.93
N LEU A 93 15.56 6.55 28.19
CA LEU A 93 15.99 5.40 28.97
C LEU A 93 17.02 4.53 28.27
N ASN A 94 16.88 4.38 26.94
CA ASN A 94 17.81 3.62 26.11
C ASN A 94 18.02 4.33 24.76
N GLY A 95 19.12 5.09 24.66
CA GLY A 95 19.49 5.87 23.46
C GLY A 95 19.82 5.02 22.22
N SER A 96 20.00 3.70 22.36
CA SER A 96 20.22 2.77 21.26
C SER A 96 18.99 1.90 20.95
N PHE A 97 17.80 2.28 21.42
CA PHE A 97 16.59 1.50 21.22
C PHE A 97 16.00 1.70 19.81
N ALA A 98 16.52 0.97 18.82
CA ALA A 98 16.16 1.07 17.40
C ALA A 98 14.65 1.01 17.17
N LYS A 99 13.95 0.11 17.86
CA LYS A 99 12.50 -0.08 17.75
C LYS A 99 11.70 1.18 18.14
N ALA A 100 12.12 1.88 19.20
CA ALA A 100 11.46 3.11 19.63
C ALA A 100 11.65 4.24 18.61
N TYR A 101 12.85 4.38 18.03
CA TYR A 101 13.08 5.32 16.93
C TYR A 101 12.20 5.01 15.72
N ALA A 102 12.12 3.74 15.27
CA ALA A 102 11.31 3.36 14.12
C ALA A 102 9.81 3.58 14.36
N ASN A 103 9.32 3.28 15.56
CA ASN A 103 7.94 3.53 15.96
C ASN A 103 7.61 5.03 16.03
N ARG A 104 8.55 5.86 16.53
CA ARG A 104 8.39 7.32 16.56
C ARG A 104 8.42 7.90 15.16
N ALA A 105 9.27 7.36 14.27
CA ALA A 105 9.29 7.72 12.86
C ALA A 105 7.93 7.44 12.18
N LEU A 106 7.31 6.29 12.48
CA LEU A 106 5.97 5.96 11.97
C LEU A 106 4.91 6.96 12.49
N ALA A 107 4.97 7.35 13.77
CA ALA A 107 4.08 8.36 14.34
C ALA A 107 4.28 9.73 13.65
N TYR A 108 5.53 10.18 13.45
CA TYR A 108 5.82 11.41 12.72
C TYR A 108 5.33 11.37 11.26
N ARG A 109 5.48 10.23 10.58
CA ARG A 109 4.94 10.07 9.22
C ARG A 109 3.41 10.24 9.21
N SER A 110 2.71 9.66 10.19
CA SER A 110 1.26 9.79 10.33
C SER A 110 0.82 11.23 10.64
N GLN A 111 1.69 12.04 11.27
CA GLN A 111 1.52 13.48 11.48
C GLN A 111 1.95 14.31 10.25
N ASN A 112 2.31 13.67 9.12
CA ASN A 112 2.87 14.31 7.94
C ASN A 112 4.21 15.04 8.18
N ASN A 113 4.92 14.71 9.27
CA ASN A 113 6.26 15.23 9.55
C ASN A 113 7.34 14.32 8.95
N MET A 114 7.49 14.38 7.62
CA MET A 114 8.38 13.50 6.85
C MET A 114 9.86 13.67 7.22
N SER A 115 10.29 14.88 7.60
CA SER A 115 11.69 15.17 7.95
C SER A 115 12.06 14.52 9.29
N ALA A 116 11.21 14.63 10.30
CA ALA A 116 11.43 13.97 11.59
C ALA A 116 11.37 12.44 11.44
N ALA A 117 10.43 11.92 10.64
CA ALA A 117 10.34 10.50 10.35
C ALA A 117 11.63 9.96 9.71
N LEU A 118 12.18 10.67 8.71
CA LEU A 118 13.43 10.26 8.07
C LEU A 118 14.61 10.26 9.04
N ALA A 119 14.71 11.30 9.87
CA ALA A 119 15.78 11.39 10.87
C ALA A 119 15.72 10.20 11.86
N ASP A 120 14.52 9.84 12.29
CA ASP A 120 14.35 8.73 13.24
C ASP A 120 14.57 7.35 12.62
N TYR A 121 14.14 7.11 11.38
CA TYR A 121 14.51 5.88 10.67
C TYR A 121 16.03 5.75 10.50
N ASN A 122 16.73 6.85 10.19
CA ASN A 122 18.19 6.83 10.11
C ASN A 122 18.83 6.50 11.49
N ARG A 123 18.30 7.04 12.58
CA ARG A 123 18.75 6.70 13.94
C ARG A 123 18.45 5.25 14.30
N ALA A 124 17.29 4.72 13.92
CA ALA A 124 16.95 3.31 14.12
C ALA A 124 17.98 2.40 13.45
N ILE A 125 18.31 2.68 12.17
CA ILE A 125 19.32 1.92 11.41
C ILE A 125 20.73 2.08 12.00
N GLN A 126 21.07 3.27 12.48
CA GLN A 126 22.35 3.50 13.15
C GLN A 126 22.44 2.74 14.47
N ALA A 127 21.35 2.66 15.23
CA ALA A 127 21.28 1.94 16.49
C ALA A 127 21.29 0.41 16.31
N ASP A 128 20.64 -0.07 15.27
CA ASP A 128 20.64 -1.49 14.88
C ASP A 128 20.55 -1.61 13.34
N SER A 129 21.70 -1.88 12.73
CA SER A 129 21.80 -2.05 11.26
C SER A 129 21.11 -3.33 10.75
N ASN A 130 20.73 -4.25 11.62
CA ASN A 130 20.02 -5.48 11.27
C ASN A 130 18.49 -5.38 11.49
N TYR A 131 17.99 -4.21 11.89
CA TYR A 131 16.57 -4.02 12.13
C TYR A 131 15.82 -3.79 10.81
N SER A 132 15.43 -4.87 10.14
CA SER A 132 14.74 -4.90 8.84
C SER A 132 13.54 -3.92 8.77
N ALA A 133 12.74 -3.83 9.85
CA ALA A 133 11.57 -2.96 9.89
C ALA A 133 11.91 -1.46 9.71
N ALA A 134 13.09 -1.00 10.12
CA ALA A 134 13.51 0.38 9.92
C ALA A 134 13.78 0.68 8.43
N TYR A 135 14.37 -0.26 7.71
CA TYR A 135 14.57 -0.14 6.26
C TYR A 135 13.23 -0.15 5.52
N VAL A 136 12.30 -1.05 5.86
CA VAL A 136 10.94 -1.03 5.28
C VAL A 136 10.25 0.31 5.53
N GLY A 137 10.33 0.81 6.76
CA GLY A 137 9.74 2.10 7.14
C GLY A 137 10.33 3.27 6.36
N ARG A 138 11.66 3.33 6.21
CA ARG A 138 12.37 4.36 5.45
C ARG A 138 12.10 4.23 3.94
N GLY A 139 12.09 3.00 3.43
CA GLY A 139 11.71 2.71 2.04
C GLY A 139 10.30 3.18 1.71
N ASN A 140 9.33 2.95 2.61
CA ASN A 140 7.97 3.48 2.47
C ASN A 140 7.94 5.01 2.43
N LEU A 141 8.75 5.67 3.27
CA LEU A 141 8.89 7.12 3.26
C LEU A 141 9.50 7.63 1.95
N TYR A 142 10.55 6.97 1.45
CA TYR A 142 11.18 7.31 0.18
C TYR A 142 10.20 7.13 -0.99
N ARG A 143 9.44 6.04 -1.02
CA ARG A 143 8.41 5.80 -2.04
C ARG A 143 7.35 6.89 -2.00
N GLN A 144 6.85 7.26 -0.83
CA GLN A 144 5.86 8.32 -0.65
C GLN A 144 6.37 9.70 -1.11
N THR A 145 7.67 9.95 -0.99
CA THR A 145 8.31 11.20 -1.42
C THR A 145 8.90 11.15 -2.84
N GLY A 146 8.59 10.09 -3.61
CA GLY A 146 9.03 9.94 -5.00
C GLY A 146 10.50 9.52 -5.19
N ARG A 147 11.22 9.19 -4.11
CA ARG A 147 12.63 8.78 -4.14
C ARG A 147 12.72 7.27 -4.36
N LEU A 148 12.29 6.82 -5.55
CA LEU A 148 12.05 5.41 -5.83
C LEU A 148 13.32 4.54 -5.75
N ASP A 149 14.45 5.02 -6.25
CA ASP A 149 15.71 4.25 -6.20
C ASP A 149 16.19 4.05 -4.76
N ALA A 150 16.05 5.06 -3.92
CA ALA A 150 16.36 4.93 -2.50
C ALA A 150 15.41 3.96 -1.77
N ALA A 151 14.13 3.95 -2.17
CA ALA A 151 13.15 3.01 -1.63
C ALA A 151 13.48 1.56 -2.02
N VAL A 152 13.86 1.31 -3.29
CA VAL A 152 14.30 -0.03 -3.74
C VAL A 152 15.51 -0.49 -2.95
N ALA A 153 16.53 0.35 -2.79
CA ALA A 153 17.73 -0.01 -2.01
C ALA A 153 17.39 -0.37 -0.54
N ASP A 154 16.46 0.34 0.07
CA ASP A 154 16.00 0.03 1.43
C ASP A 154 15.20 -1.30 1.49
N TYR A 155 14.34 -1.56 0.50
CA TYR A 155 13.62 -2.85 0.44
C TYR A 155 14.58 -4.01 0.14
N ASP A 156 15.60 -3.83 -0.70
CA ASP A 156 16.64 -4.83 -0.95
C ASP A 156 17.36 -5.19 0.36
N GLN A 157 17.75 -4.18 1.14
CA GLN A 157 18.38 -4.41 2.44
C GLN A 157 17.42 -5.10 3.42
N ALA A 158 16.15 -4.69 3.46
CA ALA A 158 15.15 -5.32 4.31
C ALA A 158 14.93 -6.81 3.95
N ILE A 159 14.87 -7.13 2.66
CA ILE A 159 14.73 -8.50 2.15
C ILE A 159 15.98 -9.34 2.47
N GLN A 160 17.17 -8.76 2.36
CA GLN A 160 18.42 -9.46 2.72
C GLN A 160 18.45 -9.79 4.21
N LEU A 161 17.99 -8.89 5.07
CA LEU A 161 17.94 -9.09 6.53
C LEU A 161 16.81 -10.02 6.97
N ASP A 162 15.65 -9.92 6.31
CA ASP A 162 14.48 -10.77 6.57
C ASP A 162 13.79 -11.15 5.26
N PRO A 163 14.18 -12.29 4.67
CA PRO A 163 13.57 -12.80 3.43
C PRO A 163 12.08 -13.14 3.56
N ASN A 164 11.57 -13.27 4.79
CA ASN A 164 10.17 -13.56 5.07
C ASN A 164 9.33 -12.28 5.28
N ASN A 165 9.89 -11.11 5.02
CA ASN A 165 9.16 -9.86 5.08
C ASN A 165 8.32 -9.65 3.81
N ALA A 166 7.07 -10.17 3.81
CA ALA A 166 6.16 -10.04 2.67
C ALA A 166 5.92 -8.59 2.24
N GLN A 167 5.95 -7.64 3.19
CA GLN A 167 5.72 -6.23 2.91
C GLN A 167 6.88 -5.61 2.10
N ALA A 168 8.13 -6.00 2.39
CA ALA A 168 9.28 -5.53 1.62
C ALA A 168 9.21 -5.99 0.16
N TRP A 169 8.92 -7.28 -0.06
CA TRP A 169 8.70 -7.83 -1.39
C TRP A 169 7.55 -7.11 -2.12
N HIS A 170 6.38 -7.02 -1.48
CA HIS A 170 5.22 -6.34 -2.07
C HIS A 170 5.53 -4.89 -2.47
N ASN A 171 6.14 -4.11 -1.58
CA ASN A 171 6.41 -2.70 -1.82
C ASN A 171 7.48 -2.47 -2.89
N ARG A 172 8.49 -3.36 -3.00
CA ARG A 172 9.46 -3.33 -4.11
C ARG A 172 8.78 -3.67 -5.43
N GLY A 173 7.92 -4.69 -5.45
CA GLY A 173 7.11 -5.06 -6.60
C GLY A 173 6.24 -3.91 -7.12
N LEU A 174 5.63 -3.11 -6.23
CA LEU A 174 4.89 -1.91 -6.64
C LEU A 174 5.77 -0.88 -7.36
N ILE A 175 7.04 -0.73 -6.96
CA ILE A 175 7.96 0.17 -7.66
C ILE A 175 8.34 -0.41 -9.02
N HIS A 176 8.69 -1.71 -9.10
CA HIS A 176 8.99 -2.36 -10.36
C HIS A 176 7.83 -2.25 -11.35
N GLN A 177 6.59 -2.48 -10.87
CA GLN A 177 5.37 -2.32 -11.67
C GLN A 177 5.20 -0.89 -12.20
N ALA A 178 5.39 0.12 -11.35
CA ALA A 178 5.29 1.53 -11.73
C ALA A 178 6.35 1.95 -12.74
N GLN A 179 7.51 1.29 -12.73
CA GLN A 179 8.61 1.49 -13.68
C GLN A 179 8.44 0.66 -14.97
N GLY A 180 7.34 -0.08 -15.11
CA GLY A 180 7.08 -0.94 -16.27
C GLY A 180 7.86 -2.26 -16.28
N ARG A 181 8.59 -2.58 -15.20
CA ARG A 181 9.35 -3.82 -15.02
C ARG A 181 8.43 -4.92 -14.51
N GLN A 182 7.57 -5.41 -15.42
CA GLN A 182 6.48 -6.30 -15.01
C GLN A 182 6.97 -7.68 -14.53
N ASP A 183 8.05 -8.21 -15.13
CA ASP A 183 8.59 -9.52 -14.74
C ASP A 183 9.13 -9.48 -13.31
N GLU A 184 9.93 -8.46 -12.97
CA GLU A 184 10.46 -8.28 -11.61
C GLU A 184 9.34 -8.02 -10.59
N ALA A 185 8.29 -7.30 -11.00
CA ALA A 185 7.13 -7.08 -10.16
C ALA A 185 6.38 -8.39 -9.86
N ILE A 186 6.19 -9.25 -10.87
CA ILE A 186 5.56 -10.57 -10.72
C ILE A 186 6.38 -11.46 -9.78
N ASP A 187 7.70 -11.46 -9.92
CA ASP A 187 8.59 -12.22 -9.03
C ASP A 187 8.45 -11.77 -7.58
N ASP A 188 8.48 -10.46 -7.35
CA ASP A 188 8.35 -9.88 -6.02
C ASP A 188 6.98 -10.16 -5.39
N PHE A 189 5.89 -9.96 -6.14
CA PHE A 189 4.56 -10.30 -5.64
C PHE A 189 4.38 -11.80 -5.42
N THR A 190 5.02 -12.65 -6.22
CA THR A 190 5.00 -14.10 -6.02
C THR A 190 5.68 -14.48 -4.69
N LYS A 191 6.80 -13.84 -4.33
CA LYS A 191 7.39 -14.02 -3.00
C LYS A 191 6.46 -13.52 -1.90
N ALA A 192 5.86 -12.35 -2.07
CA ALA A 192 4.92 -11.78 -1.10
C ALA A 192 3.70 -12.69 -0.87
N THR A 193 3.10 -13.26 -1.94
CA THR A 193 1.95 -14.19 -1.83
C THR A 193 2.32 -15.52 -1.20
N ALA A 194 3.54 -16.02 -1.43
CA ALA A 194 4.02 -17.25 -0.81
C ALA A 194 4.24 -17.10 0.70
N ILE A 195 4.69 -15.92 1.16
CA ILE A 195 4.92 -15.61 2.57
C ILE A 195 3.59 -15.28 3.28
N SER A 196 2.76 -14.43 2.68
CA SER A 196 1.51 -13.96 3.25
C SER A 196 0.33 -14.44 2.41
N VAL A 197 -0.05 -15.71 2.59
CA VAL A 197 -1.08 -16.38 1.78
C VAL A 197 -2.50 -15.81 1.96
N THR A 198 -2.72 -15.05 3.02
CA THR A 198 -4.02 -14.45 3.36
C THR A 198 -4.13 -12.96 3.00
N ALA A 199 -3.04 -12.33 2.54
CA ALA A 199 -3.06 -10.94 2.13
C ALA A 199 -3.57 -10.82 0.68
N ALA A 200 -4.62 -10.02 0.45
CA ALA A 200 -5.21 -9.85 -0.88
C ALA A 200 -4.36 -8.92 -1.77
N GLU A 201 -3.64 -7.97 -1.18
CA GLU A 201 -2.93 -6.90 -1.88
C GLU A 201 -1.84 -7.42 -2.84
N PRO A 202 -0.96 -8.38 -2.47
CA PRO A 202 0.04 -8.89 -3.39
C PRO A 202 -0.55 -9.63 -4.60
N TYR A 203 -1.69 -10.32 -4.42
CA TYR A 203 -2.40 -10.94 -5.54
C TYR A 203 -2.93 -9.89 -6.52
N VAL A 204 -3.51 -8.79 -6.02
CA VAL A 204 -3.94 -7.69 -6.91
C VAL A 204 -2.74 -7.08 -7.63
N GLY A 205 -1.63 -6.83 -6.93
CA GLY A 205 -0.40 -6.33 -7.54
C GLY A 205 0.08 -7.24 -8.68
N ARG A 206 0.17 -8.55 -8.44
CA ARG A 206 0.59 -9.53 -9.44
C ARG A 206 -0.40 -9.62 -10.60
N GLY A 207 -1.69 -9.68 -10.30
CA GLY A 207 -2.76 -9.68 -11.32
C GLY A 207 -2.71 -8.45 -12.23
N MET A 208 -2.41 -7.27 -11.68
CA MET A 208 -2.22 -6.05 -12.48
C MET A 208 -0.99 -6.14 -13.39
N SER A 209 0.10 -6.77 -12.95
CA SER A 209 1.29 -7.00 -13.79
C SER A 209 1.01 -8.00 -14.90
N TYR A 210 0.31 -9.11 -14.61
CA TYR A 210 -0.17 -10.04 -15.65
C TYR A 210 -1.10 -9.37 -16.65
N LEU A 211 -2.02 -8.53 -16.17
CA LEU A 211 -2.91 -7.74 -17.04
C LEU A 211 -2.12 -6.83 -17.99
N ALA A 212 -1.06 -6.20 -17.50
CA ALA A 212 -0.20 -5.34 -18.31
C ALA A 212 0.59 -6.12 -19.36
N GLN A 213 0.95 -7.37 -19.09
CA GLN A 213 1.59 -8.28 -20.04
C GLN A 213 0.62 -8.96 -21.00
N GLY A 214 -0.71 -8.81 -20.78
CA GLY A 214 -1.73 -9.45 -21.62
C GLY A 214 -2.06 -10.89 -21.19
N ASP A 215 -1.50 -11.39 -20.10
CA ASP A 215 -1.92 -12.67 -19.53
C ASP A 215 -3.19 -12.48 -18.67
N TYR A 216 -4.30 -12.33 -19.39
CA TYR A 216 -5.61 -12.08 -18.77
C TYR A 216 -6.10 -13.27 -17.92
N LYS A 217 -5.64 -14.49 -18.23
CA LYS A 217 -6.01 -15.68 -17.47
C LYS A 217 -5.36 -15.65 -16.10
N ALA A 218 -4.05 -15.50 -16.03
CA ALA A 218 -3.33 -15.40 -14.76
C ALA A 218 -3.81 -14.19 -13.93
N ALA A 219 -4.08 -13.05 -14.59
CA ALA A 219 -4.65 -11.89 -13.94
C ALA A 219 -6.00 -12.19 -13.27
N LEU A 220 -6.92 -12.88 -13.96
CA LEU A 220 -8.23 -13.25 -13.42
C LEU A 220 -8.10 -14.23 -12.24
N ASP A 221 -7.19 -15.19 -12.30
CA ASP A 221 -6.94 -16.15 -11.22
C ASP A 221 -6.49 -15.41 -9.95
N ASP A 222 -5.60 -14.43 -10.09
CA ASP A 222 -5.14 -13.59 -8.97
C ASP A 222 -6.23 -12.67 -8.41
N PHE A 223 -7.01 -11.99 -9.26
CA PHE A 223 -8.11 -11.14 -8.80
C PHE A 223 -9.21 -11.95 -8.13
N ASN A 224 -9.50 -13.16 -8.59
CA ASN A 224 -10.45 -14.07 -7.95
C ASN A 224 -9.93 -14.51 -6.57
N THR A 225 -8.65 -14.82 -6.45
CA THR A 225 -8.01 -15.13 -5.17
C THR A 225 -8.12 -13.95 -4.20
N ALA A 226 -7.74 -12.76 -4.64
CA ALA A 226 -7.81 -11.54 -3.83
C ALA A 226 -9.24 -11.23 -3.36
N ARG A 227 -10.25 -11.39 -4.24
CA ARG A 227 -11.67 -11.25 -3.90
C ARG A 227 -12.14 -12.28 -2.86
N THR A 228 -11.65 -13.50 -2.97
CA THR A 228 -11.99 -14.57 -2.00
C THR A 228 -11.39 -14.27 -0.62
N LEU A 229 -10.16 -13.76 -0.58
CA LEU A 229 -9.48 -13.38 0.66
C LEU A 229 -10.11 -12.13 1.30
N ASN A 230 -10.45 -11.14 0.48
CA ASN A 230 -11.10 -9.91 0.94
C ASN A 230 -12.21 -9.48 -0.05
N PRO A 231 -13.47 -9.91 0.17
CA PRO A 231 -14.58 -9.54 -0.72
C PRO A 231 -14.87 -8.04 -0.81
N LYS A 232 -14.37 -7.25 0.17
CA LYS A 232 -14.53 -5.80 0.21
C LYS A 232 -13.35 -5.04 -0.43
N TYR A 233 -12.38 -5.76 -0.98
CA TYR A 233 -11.21 -5.12 -1.61
C TYR A 233 -11.57 -4.67 -3.02
N ILE A 234 -11.85 -3.39 -3.17
CA ILE A 234 -12.37 -2.78 -4.41
C ILE A 234 -11.44 -3.01 -5.59
N ASP A 235 -10.12 -2.92 -5.39
CA ASP A 235 -9.13 -3.08 -6.45
C ASP A 235 -9.15 -4.49 -7.08
N ALA A 236 -9.53 -5.52 -6.34
CA ALA A 236 -9.70 -6.86 -6.89
C ALA A 236 -10.89 -6.92 -7.87
N TRP A 237 -11.99 -6.24 -7.55
CA TRP A 237 -13.15 -6.16 -8.44
C TRP A 237 -12.87 -5.32 -9.68
N ILE A 238 -12.17 -4.19 -9.53
CA ILE A 238 -11.77 -3.33 -10.66
C ILE A 238 -10.81 -4.09 -11.58
N GLY A 239 -9.78 -4.74 -11.02
CA GLY A 239 -8.81 -5.52 -11.80
C GLY A 239 -9.49 -6.65 -12.59
N ARG A 240 -10.42 -7.39 -11.93
CA ARG A 240 -11.23 -8.42 -12.58
C ARG A 240 -12.07 -7.85 -13.72
N GLY A 241 -12.70 -6.69 -13.52
CA GLY A 241 -13.46 -5.99 -14.55
C GLY A 241 -12.59 -5.61 -15.75
N LEU A 242 -11.40 -5.07 -15.51
CA LEU A 242 -10.43 -4.75 -16.56
C LEU A 242 -9.97 -5.99 -17.34
N ALA A 243 -9.68 -7.09 -16.65
CA ALA A 243 -9.26 -8.33 -17.30
C ALA A 243 -10.37 -8.93 -18.21
N PHE A 244 -11.62 -8.94 -17.74
CA PHE A 244 -12.74 -9.36 -18.57
C PHE A 244 -13.00 -8.42 -19.76
N GLU A 245 -12.86 -7.11 -19.56
CA GLU A 245 -12.97 -6.12 -20.64
C GLU A 245 -11.93 -6.40 -21.74
N LYS A 246 -10.67 -6.67 -21.37
CA LYS A 246 -9.59 -7.02 -22.30
C LYS A 246 -9.84 -8.33 -23.05
N ARG A 247 -10.58 -9.26 -22.46
CA ARG A 247 -11.04 -10.50 -23.11
C ARG A 247 -12.32 -10.33 -23.93
N ASN A 248 -12.88 -9.11 -24.00
CA ASN A 248 -14.17 -8.81 -24.64
C ASN A 248 -15.36 -9.53 -23.98
N GLU A 249 -15.24 -9.91 -22.71
CA GLU A 249 -16.31 -10.52 -21.90
C GLU A 249 -17.09 -9.41 -21.17
N LEU A 250 -17.79 -8.56 -21.95
CA LEU A 250 -18.36 -7.30 -21.45
C LEU A 250 -19.40 -7.49 -20.34
N GLY A 251 -20.15 -8.60 -20.33
CA GLY A 251 -21.10 -8.95 -19.26
C GLY A 251 -20.40 -9.16 -17.92
N ASN A 252 -19.33 -9.97 -17.90
CA ASN A 252 -18.52 -10.25 -16.72
C ASN A 252 -17.76 -9.00 -16.23
N ALA A 253 -17.28 -8.20 -17.17
CA ALA A 253 -16.64 -6.93 -16.87
C ALA A 253 -17.62 -5.98 -16.16
N ARG A 254 -18.83 -5.83 -16.69
CA ARG A 254 -19.89 -4.99 -16.12
C ARG A 254 -20.26 -5.42 -14.73
N ALA A 255 -20.48 -6.73 -14.51
CA ALA A 255 -20.78 -7.28 -13.18
C ALA A 255 -19.67 -6.97 -12.18
N SER A 256 -18.39 -7.09 -12.58
CA SER A 256 -17.25 -6.81 -11.72
C SER A 256 -17.15 -5.34 -11.33
N PHE A 257 -17.32 -4.41 -12.30
CA PHE A 257 -17.32 -2.97 -12.00
C PHE A 257 -18.54 -2.56 -11.15
N ALA A 258 -19.70 -3.18 -11.37
CA ALA A 258 -20.88 -2.95 -10.54
C ALA A 258 -20.65 -3.35 -9.07
N GLN A 259 -19.98 -4.48 -8.82
CA GLN A 259 -19.61 -4.87 -7.46
C GLN A 259 -18.61 -3.89 -6.83
N ALA A 260 -17.64 -3.38 -7.58
CA ALA A 260 -16.77 -2.32 -7.10
C ALA A 260 -17.58 -1.07 -6.71
N LEU A 261 -18.59 -0.67 -7.51
CA LEU A 261 -19.48 0.46 -7.23
C LEU A 261 -20.42 0.20 -6.05
N ASN A 262 -20.86 -1.04 -5.81
CA ASN A 262 -21.61 -1.39 -4.62
C ASN A 262 -20.79 -1.22 -3.34
N LEU A 263 -19.47 -1.39 -3.40
CA LEU A 263 -18.55 -1.18 -2.28
C LEU A 263 -18.20 0.30 -2.09
N ASP A 264 -17.95 1.01 -3.17
CA ASP A 264 -17.74 2.46 -3.20
C ASP A 264 -18.39 3.07 -4.46
N GLY A 265 -19.60 3.59 -4.29
CA GLY A 265 -20.36 4.21 -5.39
C GLY A 265 -19.73 5.47 -5.99
N LYS A 266 -18.62 5.95 -5.43
CA LYS A 266 -17.90 7.13 -5.90
C LYS A 266 -16.53 6.81 -6.50
N ASP A 267 -16.09 5.55 -6.53
CA ASP A 267 -14.80 5.20 -7.14
C ASP A 267 -14.79 5.56 -8.63
N PRO A 268 -13.94 6.50 -9.06
CA PRO A 268 -13.93 6.99 -10.44
C PRO A 268 -13.47 5.92 -11.44
N ARG A 269 -12.63 4.97 -11.01
CA ARG A 269 -12.09 3.89 -11.86
C ARG A 269 -13.18 2.88 -12.15
N ALA A 270 -13.95 2.51 -11.13
CA ALA A 270 -15.09 1.61 -11.26
C ALA A 270 -16.19 2.26 -12.11
N THR A 271 -16.51 3.54 -11.91
CA THR A 271 -17.48 4.29 -12.70
C THR A 271 -17.08 4.32 -14.18
N ALA A 272 -15.84 4.72 -14.48
CA ALA A 272 -15.35 4.79 -15.84
C ALA A 272 -15.31 3.41 -16.53
N GLY A 273 -14.94 2.36 -15.79
CA GLY A 273 -14.96 0.98 -16.28
C GLY A 273 -16.38 0.52 -16.60
N PHE A 274 -17.32 0.75 -15.68
CA PHE A 274 -18.72 0.37 -15.84
C PHE A 274 -19.38 1.02 -17.06
N GLU A 275 -19.22 2.35 -17.21
CA GLU A 275 -19.76 3.09 -18.35
C GLU A 275 -19.14 2.63 -19.69
N ARG A 276 -17.83 2.36 -19.72
CA ARG A 276 -17.10 1.91 -20.91
C ARG A 276 -17.57 0.56 -21.43
N VAL A 277 -18.03 -0.32 -20.52
CA VAL A 277 -18.56 -1.64 -20.88
C VAL A 277 -20.10 -1.65 -21.02
N GLY A 278 -20.72 -0.47 -21.18
CA GLY A 278 -22.14 -0.31 -21.47
C GLY A 278 -23.08 -0.32 -20.26
N GLY A 279 -22.54 -0.11 -19.05
CA GLY A 279 -23.34 0.11 -17.85
C GLY A 279 -23.95 1.53 -17.81
N ARG A 280 -25.10 1.69 -17.20
CA ARG A 280 -25.77 2.98 -17.01
C ARG A 280 -25.82 3.32 -15.53
N ARG A 281 -25.60 4.59 -15.20
CA ARG A 281 -25.70 5.06 -13.80
C ARG A 281 -27.08 4.76 -13.24
N GLY A 282 -27.12 4.18 -12.03
CA GLY A 282 -28.34 3.80 -11.35
C GLY A 282 -28.85 2.38 -11.67
N GLU A 283 -28.18 1.63 -12.55
CA GLU A 283 -28.45 0.21 -12.70
C GLU A 283 -27.86 -0.55 -11.49
N THR A 284 -28.71 -1.38 -10.85
CA THR A 284 -28.27 -2.33 -9.83
C THR A 284 -28.01 -3.68 -10.51
N TYR A 285 -26.79 -4.21 -10.35
CA TYR A 285 -26.46 -5.54 -10.84
C TYR A 285 -26.24 -6.48 -9.64
N SER A 286 -27.00 -7.58 -9.62
CA SER A 286 -26.66 -8.76 -8.82
C SER A 286 -25.84 -9.73 -9.69
N GLU A 287 -24.82 -10.35 -9.11
CA GLU A 287 -24.17 -11.49 -9.78
C GLU A 287 -25.23 -12.58 -9.99
N GLN A 288 -25.38 -13.05 -11.24
CA GLN A 288 -26.15 -14.25 -11.56
C GLN A 288 -25.27 -15.47 -11.41
#